data_6abfa19e19680180957294b8aedd66db
#
_entry.id   6abfa19e19680180957294b8aedd66db
#
_cell.length_a   1.000
_cell.length_b   1.000
_cell.length_c   1.000
_cell.angle_alpha   90.00
_cell.angle_beta   90.00
_cell.angle_gamma   90.00
#
_symmetry.space_group_name_H-M   'P 1'
#
loop_
_entity.id
_entity.type
_entity.pdbx_description
1 polymer ?
#
loop_
_entity_poly.entity_id
_entity_poly.type
_entity_poly.pdbx_seq_one_letter_code
_entity_poly.pdbx_strand_id
1 'polypeptide(L)' 'MPKVVELQAASIYIYADDHNPPHFNVRGPDSDANFYLHNCEMYVGEVTRKAMREVVQWWSVPENRKLLEDKWKEYNERD' A
#
# COMPACT_ATOMS: atom_id res chain seq x y z
N MET A 1 5.32 -12.93 -5.07
CA MET A 1 5.73 -11.53 -5.01
C MET A 1 4.71 -10.72 -4.24
N PRO A 2 5.13 -9.88 -3.31
CA PRO A 2 4.19 -9.09 -2.51
C PRO A 2 3.61 -7.87 -3.21
N LYS A 3 3.93 -7.67 -4.48
CA LYS A 3 3.37 -6.53 -5.22
C LYS A 3 1.86 -6.71 -5.41
N VAL A 4 1.09 -5.71 -5.01
CA VAL A 4 -0.36 -5.72 -5.17
C VAL A 4 -0.78 -5.12 -6.50
N VAL A 5 -0.19 -3.97 -6.84
CA VAL A 5 -0.50 -3.26 -8.09
C VAL A 5 0.69 -2.41 -8.50
N GLU A 6 0.84 -2.23 -9.79
CA GLU A 6 1.84 -1.34 -10.36
C GLU A 6 1.14 -0.12 -10.95
N LEU A 7 1.47 1.06 -10.41
CA LEU A 7 0.98 2.33 -10.93
C LEU A 7 2.07 2.96 -11.80
N GLN A 8 1.84 4.15 -12.34
CA GLN A 8 2.83 4.77 -13.22
C GLN A 8 4.05 5.26 -12.44
N ALA A 9 3.82 5.94 -11.34
CA ALA A 9 4.91 6.57 -10.58
C ALA A 9 5.47 5.68 -9.47
N ALA A 10 4.76 4.63 -9.09
CA ALA A 10 5.17 3.76 -7.99
C ALA A 10 4.33 2.50 -7.99
N SER A 11 4.72 1.53 -7.17
CA SER A 11 3.97 0.29 -7.00
C SER A 11 3.59 0.12 -5.54
N ILE A 12 2.52 -0.62 -5.29
CA ILE A 12 2.03 -0.88 -3.94
C ILE A 12 2.32 -2.32 -3.58
N TYR A 13 2.87 -2.52 -2.37
CA TYR A 13 3.27 -3.84 -1.87
C TYR A 13 2.67 -4.09 -0.50
N ILE A 14 2.37 -5.36 -0.21
CA ILE A 14 2.08 -5.83 1.14
C ILE A 14 3.00 -7.01 1.40
N TYR A 15 3.80 -6.94 2.47
CA TYR A 15 4.77 -7.98 2.77
C TYR A 15 4.22 -8.98 3.79
N ALA A 16 4.68 -10.22 3.70
CA ALA A 16 4.32 -11.27 4.65
C ALA A 16 5.04 -11.04 5.98
N ASP A 17 4.40 -11.53 7.05
CA ASP A 17 4.96 -11.50 8.41
C ASP A 17 5.27 -10.09 8.91
N ASP A 18 4.54 -9.12 8.40
CA ASP A 18 4.63 -7.74 8.87
C ASP A 18 3.75 -7.60 10.13
N HIS A 19 4.01 -6.55 10.91
CA HIS A 19 3.32 -6.38 12.18
C HIS A 19 2.25 -5.29 12.09
N ASN A 20 1.27 -5.38 13.00
CA ASN A 20 0.19 -4.39 13.08
C ASN A 20 0.71 -3.01 13.47
N PRO A 21 0.05 -1.93 13.08
CA PRO A 21 -1.27 -1.95 12.37
C PRO A 21 -1.12 -2.29 10.89
N PRO A 22 -2.21 -2.74 10.26
CA PRO A 22 -2.19 -3.05 8.83
C PRO A 22 -1.73 -1.85 8.01
N HIS A 23 -0.80 -2.10 7.09
CA HIS A 23 -0.21 -1.04 6.27
C HIS A 23 0.22 -1.59 4.92
N PHE A 24 0.47 -0.68 3.98
CA PHE A 24 1.03 -1.07 2.69
C PHE A 24 2.22 -0.17 2.38
N ASN A 25 3.08 -0.68 1.50
CA ASN A 25 4.32 -0.01 1.12
C ASN A 25 4.20 0.53 -0.29
N VAL A 26 4.69 1.75 -0.51
CA VAL A 26 4.71 2.37 -1.83
C VAL A 26 6.17 2.56 -2.21
N ARG A 27 6.57 1.98 -3.35
CA ARG A 27 7.95 2.03 -3.81
C ARG A 27 8.01 2.43 -5.27
N GLY A 28 8.92 3.33 -5.57
CA GLY A 28 9.18 3.81 -6.92
C GLY A 28 10.55 4.45 -7.00
N PRO A 29 10.93 5.01 -8.17
CA PRO A 29 12.26 5.61 -8.32
C PRO A 29 12.56 6.72 -7.31
N ASP A 30 11.54 7.52 -6.99
CA ASP A 30 11.70 8.63 -6.05
C ASP A 30 10.70 8.52 -4.89
N SER A 31 10.23 7.32 -4.62
CA SER A 31 9.21 7.10 -3.59
C SER A 31 9.54 5.85 -2.80
N ASP A 32 9.46 5.97 -1.47
CA ASP A 32 9.64 4.84 -0.56
C ASP A 32 8.96 5.23 0.74
N ALA A 33 7.74 4.74 0.93
CA ALA A 33 6.92 5.15 2.06
C ALA A 33 5.97 4.05 2.49
N ASN A 34 5.47 4.17 3.72
CA ASN A 34 4.47 3.27 4.27
C ASN A 34 3.22 4.06 4.61
N PHE A 35 2.08 3.48 4.30
CA PHE A 35 0.77 4.09 4.52
C PHE A 35 -0.08 3.17 5.36
N TYR A 36 -0.86 3.75 6.27
CA TYR A 36 -1.88 2.96 6.98
C TYR A 36 -2.95 2.51 6.00
N LEU A 37 -3.34 1.24 6.11
CA LEU A 37 -4.28 0.65 5.18
C LEU A 37 -5.69 1.22 5.35
N HIS A 38 -6.08 1.55 6.58
CA HIS A 38 -7.45 1.95 6.87
C HIS A 38 -7.78 3.38 6.44
N ASN A 39 -6.81 4.26 6.30
CA ASN A 39 -7.06 5.66 5.97
C ASN A 39 -6.15 6.24 4.88
N CYS A 40 -5.23 5.44 4.35
CA CYS A 40 -4.30 5.88 3.30
C CYS A 40 -3.42 7.06 3.76
N GLU A 41 -3.06 7.05 5.04
CA GLU A 41 -2.20 8.11 5.58
C GLU A 41 -0.76 7.63 5.65
N MET A 42 0.14 8.42 5.04
CA MET A 42 1.57 8.13 5.08
C MET A 42 2.09 8.43 6.48
N TYR A 43 2.78 7.47 7.08
CA TYR A 43 3.32 7.67 8.42
C TYR A 43 4.85 7.63 8.45
N VAL A 44 5.48 7.20 7.37
CA VAL A 44 6.95 7.21 7.27
C VAL A 44 7.34 7.21 5.80
N GLY A 45 8.45 7.86 5.49
CA GLY A 45 9.02 7.87 4.16
C GLY A 45 8.62 9.08 3.34
N GLU A 46 8.84 8.98 2.04
CA GLU A 46 8.59 10.07 1.10
C GLU A 46 7.99 9.52 -0.19
N VAL A 47 7.11 10.30 -0.80
CA VAL A 47 6.57 9.99 -2.13
C VAL A 47 6.55 11.27 -2.95
N THR A 48 6.66 11.10 -4.28
CA THR A 48 6.48 12.25 -5.17
C THR A 48 5.01 12.65 -5.17
N ARG A 49 4.75 13.88 -5.61
CA ARG A 49 3.37 14.37 -5.71
C ARG A 49 2.55 13.48 -6.65
N LYS A 50 3.14 13.07 -7.76
CA LYS A 50 2.47 12.21 -8.71
C LYS A 50 2.13 10.85 -8.10
N ALA A 51 3.10 10.25 -7.39
CA ALA A 51 2.87 8.96 -6.73
C ALA A 51 1.77 9.07 -5.68
N MET A 52 1.78 10.13 -4.88
CA MET A 52 0.75 10.34 -3.87
C MET A 52 -0.64 10.41 -4.50
N ARG A 53 -0.76 11.17 -5.60
CA ARG A 53 -2.05 11.30 -6.29
C ARG A 53 -2.53 9.94 -6.82
N GLU A 54 -1.64 9.17 -7.41
CA GLU A 54 -2.00 7.86 -7.94
C GLU A 54 -2.42 6.89 -6.84
N VAL A 55 -1.69 6.91 -5.73
CA VAL A 55 -2.01 6.03 -4.60
C VAL A 55 -3.36 6.38 -4.01
N VAL A 56 -3.63 7.65 -3.78
CA VAL A 56 -4.91 8.09 -3.20
C VAL A 56 -6.07 7.76 -4.13
N GLN A 57 -5.90 7.99 -5.43
CA GLN A 57 -6.96 7.67 -6.40
C GLN A 57 -7.24 6.17 -6.44
N TRP A 58 -6.19 5.36 -6.45
CA TRP A 58 -6.35 3.91 -6.46
C TRP A 58 -7.01 3.40 -5.18
N TRP A 59 -6.55 3.92 -4.04
CA TRP A 59 -7.08 3.52 -2.74
C TRP A 59 -8.56 3.92 -2.58
N SER A 60 -8.97 5.00 -3.24
CA SER A 60 -10.34 5.51 -3.11
C SER A 60 -11.39 4.59 -3.74
N VAL A 61 -10.99 3.66 -4.59
CA VAL A 61 -11.90 2.69 -5.18
C VAL A 61 -12.16 1.57 -4.15
N PRO A 62 -13.42 1.33 -3.73
CA PRO A 62 -13.70 0.35 -2.68
C PRO A 62 -13.16 -1.05 -2.95
N GLU A 63 -13.22 -1.51 -4.20
CA GLU A 63 -12.71 -2.82 -4.57
C GLU A 63 -11.20 -2.92 -4.33
N ASN A 64 -10.49 -1.82 -4.55
CA ASN A 64 -9.03 -1.79 -4.34
C ASN A 64 -8.70 -1.82 -2.86
N ARG A 65 -9.46 -1.12 -2.03
CA ARG A 65 -9.27 -1.20 -0.57
C ARG A 65 -9.53 -2.60 -0.06
N LYS A 66 -10.57 -3.25 -0.59
CA LYS A 66 -10.86 -4.62 -0.19
C LYS A 66 -9.72 -5.55 -0.61
N LEU A 67 -9.14 -5.33 -1.77
CA LEU A 67 -7.99 -6.12 -2.22
C LEU A 67 -6.83 -5.99 -1.24
N LEU A 68 -6.55 -4.77 -0.78
CA LEU A 68 -5.48 -4.54 0.21
C LEU A 68 -5.79 -5.28 1.51
N GLU A 69 -7.04 -5.21 1.99
CA GLU A 69 -7.43 -5.88 3.21
C GLU A 69 -7.27 -7.39 3.08
N ASP A 70 -7.72 -7.94 1.94
CA ASP A 70 -7.61 -9.37 1.68
C ASP A 70 -6.15 -9.82 1.62
N LYS A 71 -5.30 -9.04 0.97
CA LYS A 71 -3.88 -9.37 0.88
C LYS A 71 -3.19 -9.27 2.23
N TRP A 72 -3.56 -8.28 3.04
CA TRP A 72 -3.01 -8.18 4.39
C TRP A 72 -3.37 -9.42 5.22
N LYS A 73 -4.62 -9.85 5.17
CA LYS A 73 -5.07 -11.04 5.91
C LYS A 73 -4.37 -12.30 5.39
N GLU A 74 -4.25 -12.41 4.07
CA GLU A 74 -3.61 -13.57 3.46
C GLU A 74 -2.16 -13.72 3.93
N TYR A 75 -1.43 -12.61 4.04
CA TYR A 75 -0.01 -12.64 4.35
C TYR A 75 0.30 -12.53 5.84
N ASN A 76 -0.58 -11.95 6.64
CA ASN A 76 -0.25 -11.57 8.00
C ASN A 76 -1.21 -12.06 9.08
N GLU A 77 -2.42 -12.48 8.73
CA GLU A 77 -3.41 -12.94 9.71
C GLU A 77 -3.82 -14.38 9.41
N ARG A 78 -2.86 -15.26 9.49
CA ARG A 78 -3.13 -16.69 9.27
C ARG A 78 -3.52 -17.37 10.57
N ASP A 79 -4.51 -18.23 10.47
CA ASP A 79 -4.92 -19.08 11.61
C ASP A 79 -4.07 -20.32 11.69
#